data_2e5e76b69ace7b4e6a3875872cc5f698
#
_entry.id   2e5e76b69ace7b4e6a3875872cc5f698
#
_cell.length_a   1.000
_cell.length_b   1.000
_cell.length_c   1.000
_cell.angle_alpha   90.00
_cell.angle_beta   90.00
_cell.angle_gamma   90.00
#
_symmetry.space_group_name_H-M   'P 1'
#
loop_
_entity.id
_entity.type
_entity.pdbx_description
1 polymer ?
#
loop_
_entity_poly.entity_id
_entity_poly.type
_entity_poly.pdbx_seq_one_letter_code
_entity_poly.pdbx_strand_id
1 'polypeptide(L)'
;MNCGWGGFALALPYAGGGRDFDPAAELQKVVVDCEIWKGFGSVPGIPVVWGISATVERFNKAIEFAGKHIKLPNVVVDAVKVQESGLIKDTILLDIPTETGDFDTVLVRRATDKLKESTVAWHEYAKQQEEARAVVPLMVLQVPNTPDPNEIGRALDTIFDRYPELPAASVAHVFGDHTTQQFGNHNVPYIEPQRVQDSTWVRVLIAKDAISTGWDCPRAEVMVSFRAASDRTHITQLLGRMVRSPLARRIPGNDRLNAVDCLLPKFNRKTVEEVVDALMKGDDSAPPTGRILIDYVEVKPHPEASASVWDAFESLPSQTRPQRGAKPAKRLTALAHELASDAILAGAGRLAHGVMHKALDVFQESQKEKIEASASLC
;
A
#
# COMPACT_ATOMS: atom_id res chain seq x y z
N MET A 1 8.38 -33.08 3.55
CA MET A 1 8.94 -31.89 2.90
C MET A 1 7.78 -31.04 2.40
N ASN A 2 7.49 -29.95 3.09
CA ASN A 2 6.35 -29.08 2.75
C ASN A 2 6.80 -28.10 1.65
N CYS A 3 6.38 -28.31 0.42
CA CYS A 3 6.49 -27.32 -0.63
C CYS A 3 5.31 -26.32 -0.49
N GLY A 4 5.45 -25.37 0.44
CA GLY A 4 4.54 -24.23 0.50
C GLY A 4 4.81 -23.29 -0.68
N TRP A 5 3.76 -22.89 -1.37
CA TRP A 5 3.76 -21.82 -2.37
C TRP A 5 3.93 -20.48 -1.65
N GLY A 6 5.16 -20.18 -1.29
CA GLY A 6 5.56 -18.86 -0.79
C GLY A 6 6.74 -18.40 -1.63
N GLY A 7 6.71 -17.13 -2.05
CA GLY A 7 7.79 -16.54 -2.81
C GLY A 7 9.14 -16.89 -2.22
N PHE A 8 10.06 -17.36 -3.02
CA PHE A 8 11.41 -17.70 -2.60
C PHE A 8 12.14 -16.43 -2.17
N ALA A 9 12.08 -16.10 -0.88
CA ALA A 9 13.11 -15.31 -0.25
C ALA A 9 14.23 -16.30 0.09
N LEU A 10 15.26 -16.38 -0.72
CA LEU A 10 16.53 -17.01 -0.34
C LEU A 10 17.12 -16.17 0.80
N ALA A 11 16.94 -16.62 2.04
CA ALA A 11 17.68 -16.11 3.17
C ALA A 11 19.14 -16.59 3.00
N LEU A 12 19.98 -15.73 2.44
CA LEU A 12 21.42 -15.94 2.47
C LEU A 12 21.92 -15.73 3.89
N PRO A 13 22.85 -16.58 4.39
CA PRO A 13 23.44 -16.35 5.69
C PRO A 13 24.18 -15.01 5.69
N TYR A 14 23.84 -14.18 6.66
CA TYR A 14 24.47 -12.89 6.91
C TYR A 14 25.95 -13.08 7.27
N ALA A 15 26.82 -12.72 6.37
CA ALA A 15 28.25 -12.61 6.63
C ALA A 15 28.70 -11.15 6.51
N GLY A 16 28.80 -10.49 7.66
CA GLY A 16 29.71 -9.39 7.90
C GLY A 16 29.48 -8.07 7.18
N GLY A 17 29.16 -7.06 7.95
CA GLY A 17 28.95 -5.66 7.65
C GLY A 17 29.96 -4.99 6.70
N GLY A 18 29.40 -4.39 5.66
CA GLY A 18 30.01 -3.35 4.86
C GLY A 18 28.90 -2.41 4.38
N ARG A 19 29.20 -1.11 4.30
CA ARG A 19 28.24 -0.03 4.07
C ARG A 19 27.61 0.04 2.67
N ASP A 20 27.91 -0.95 1.79
CA ASP A 20 27.45 -0.97 0.38
C ASP A 20 26.78 -2.30 0.01
N PHE A 21 26.00 -2.87 0.93
CA PHE A 21 25.26 -4.09 0.64
C PHE A 21 24.00 -3.74 -0.20
N ASP A 22 24.06 -4.03 -1.51
CA ASP A 22 22.88 -4.03 -2.39
C ASP A 22 22.34 -5.48 -2.47
N PRO A 23 21.21 -5.78 -1.79
CA PRO A 23 20.62 -7.11 -1.82
C PRO A 23 20.25 -7.57 -3.24
N ALA A 24 19.92 -6.64 -4.13
CA ALA A 24 19.56 -6.94 -5.51
C ALA A 24 20.81 -7.33 -6.33
N ALA A 25 21.95 -6.68 -6.09
CA ALA A 25 23.22 -7.00 -6.72
C ALA A 25 23.76 -8.36 -6.24
N GLU A 26 23.59 -8.67 -4.95
CA GLU A 26 23.99 -9.98 -4.40
C GLU A 26 23.07 -11.10 -4.89
N LEU A 27 21.75 -10.88 -5.00
CA LEU A 27 20.83 -11.84 -5.60
C LEU A 27 21.14 -12.06 -7.08
N GLN A 28 21.52 -11.00 -7.79
CA GLN A 28 21.96 -11.05 -9.17
C GLN A 28 23.24 -11.87 -9.33
N LYS A 29 24.20 -11.69 -8.42
CA LYS A 29 25.45 -12.46 -8.36
C LYS A 29 25.19 -13.94 -8.07
N VAL A 30 24.31 -14.24 -7.12
CA VAL A 30 23.87 -15.61 -6.80
C VAL A 30 23.15 -16.26 -7.99
N VAL A 31 22.32 -15.54 -8.74
CA VAL A 31 21.60 -16.09 -9.90
C VAL A 31 22.51 -16.24 -11.12
N VAL A 32 23.50 -15.37 -11.31
CA VAL A 32 24.35 -15.33 -12.51
C VAL A 32 25.63 -16.17 -12.36
N ASP A 33 26.29 -16.05 -11.21
CA ASP A 33 27.56 -16.75 -10.96
C ASP A 33 27.36 -18.13 -10.33
N CYS A 34 26.15 -18.49 -9.95
CA CYS A 34 25.94 -19.64 -9.11
C CYS A 34 25.60 -20.91 -9.87
N GLU A 35 26.22 -21.91 -9.44
CA GLU A 35 25.96 -23.31 -9.48
C GLU A 35 24.47 -23.72 -9.32
N ILE A 36 23.60 -22.82 -8.89
CA ILE A 36 22.13 -23.00 -8.84
C ILE A 36 21.58 -23.39 -10.22
N TRP A 37 22.11 -22.78 -11.29
CA TRP A 37 21.71 -23.12 -12.67
C TRP A 37 22.42 -24.35 -13.22
N LYS A 38 23.67 -24.58 -12.77
CA LYS A 38 24.52 -25.65 -13.28
C LYS A 38 24.46 -26.90 -12.42
N GLY A 39 23.95 -26.80 -11.19
CA GLY A 39 24.07 -27.81 -10.17
C GLY A 39 25.44 -27.81 -9.52
N PHE A 40 25.58 -28.44 -8.37
CA PHE A 40 26.82 -28.58 -7.62
C PHE A 40 27.06 -30.04 -7.20
N GLY A 41 28.15 -30.61 -7.63
CA GLY A 41 28.45 -32.02 -7.37
C GLY A 41 27.36 -32.95 -7.94
N SER A 42 26.66 -33.69 -7.07
CA SER A 42 25.55 -34.57 -7.47
C SER A 42 24.18 -33.89 -7.49
N VAL A 43 24.08 -32.60 -7.13
CA VAL A 43 22.83 -31.87 -7.11
C VAL A 43 22.61 -31.23 -8.49
N PRO A 44 21.54 -31.59 -9.21
CA PRO A 44 21.24 -30.99 -10.52
C PRO A 44 20.87 -29.51 -10.36
N GLY A 45 21.12 -28.72 -11.40
CA GLY A 45 20.71 -27.32 -11.46
C GLY A 45 19.19 -27.16 -11.44
N ILE A 46 18.71 -25.98 -11.06
CA ILE A 46 17.28 -25.65 -11.04
C ILE A 46 16.78 -25.58 -12.50
N PRO A 47 15.78 -26.38 -12.90
CA PRO A 47 15.33 -26.45 -14.28
C PRO A 47 14.56 -25.20 -14.74
N VAL A 48 13.89 -24.50 -13.82
CA VAL A 48 13.05 -23.32 -14.14
C VAL A 48 13.28 -22.24 -13.08
N VAL A 49 13.57 -21.02 -13.53
CA VAL A 49 13.67 -19.84 -12.65
C VAL A 49 12.65 -18.79 -13.11
N TRP A 50 11.83 -18.34 -12.18
CA TRP A 50 10.86 -17.28 -12.39
C TRP A 50 11.37 -16.01 -11.72
N GLY A 51 11.62 -14.97 -12.53
CA GLY A 51 11.92 -13.64 -12.04
C GLY A 51 10.64 -12.80 -11.94
N ILE A 52 10.37 -12.23 -10.76
CA ILE A 52 9.30 -11.25 -10.56
C ILE A 52 9.98 -9.94 -10.19
N SER A 53 9.92 -8.94 -11.05
CA SER A 53 10.58 -7.65 -10.84
C SER A 53 9.83 -6.54 -11.58
N ALA A 54 9.85 -5.34 -11.04
CA ALA A 54 9.45 -4.14 -11.75
C ALA A 54 10.50 -3.75 -12.81
N THR A 55 11.78 -4.10 -12.60
CA THR A 55 12.92 -3.80 -13.48
C THR A 55 13.39 -5.05 -14.20
N VAL A 56 12.76 -5.32 -15.34
CA VAL A 56 13.06 -6.52 -16.14
C VAL A 56 14.45 -6.49 -16.77
N GLU A 57 15.02 -5.32 -16.98
CA GLU A 57 16.33 -5.10 -17.58
C GLU A 57 17.46 -5.78 -16.79
N ARG A 58 17.39 -5.70 -15.45
CA ARG A 58 18.37 -6.37 -14.57
C ARG A 58 18.34 -7.88 -14.73
N PHE A 59 17.13 -8.45 -14.77
CA PHE A 59 16.94 -9.87 -14.98
C PHE A 59 17.41 -10.31 -16.39
N ASN A 60 17.09 -9.50 -17.41
CA ASN A 60 17.52 -9.74 -18.78
C ASN A 60 19.06 -9.78 -18.90
N LYS A 61 19.74 -8.77 -18.32
CA LYS A 61 21.21 -8.75 -18.30
C LYS A 61 21.79 -9.97 -17.59
N ALA A 62 21.20 -10.37 -16.46
CA ALA A 62 21.65 -11.54 -15.73
C ALA A 62 21.55 -12.83 -16.57
N ILE A 63 20.47 -13.02 -17.33
CA ILE A 63 20.27 -14.19 -18.18
C ILE A 63 21.17 -14.19 -19.41
N GLU A 64 21.51 -13.03 -19.98
CA GLU A 64 22.42 -12.93 -21.13
C GLU A 64 23.79 -13.55 -20.85
N PHE A 65 24.27 -13.48 -19.62
CA PHE A 65 25.52 -14.12 -19.18
C PHE A 65 25.40 -15.62 -18.91
N ALA A 66 24.20 -16.14 -18.76
CA ALA A 66 23.97 -17.55 -18.42
C ALA A 66 24.06 -18.54 -19.62
N GLY A 67 24.29 -18.07 -20.82
CA GLY A 67 24.78 -18.74 -22.05
C GLY A 67 24.10 -20.00 -22.60
N LYS A 68 23.27 -20.70 -21.81
CA LYS A 68 22.63 -21.98 -22.23
C LYS A 68 21.14 -22.08 -21.88
N HIS A 69 20.53 -21.04 -21.34
CA HIS A 69 19.15 -21.08 -20.92
C HIS A 69 18.21 -20.43 -21.96
N ILE A 70 17.07 -21.07 -22.18
CA ILE A 70 16.03 -20.51 -23.04
C ILE A 70 15.24 -19.51 -22.22
N LYS A 71 15.35 -18.23 -22.61
CA LYS A 71 14.52 -17.16 -22.04
C LYS A 71 13.16 -17.18 -22.72
N LEU A 72 12.10 -17.37 -21.96
CA LEU A 72 10.74 -17.13 -22.42
C LEU A 72 10.44 -15.62 -22.48
N PRO A 73 9.48 -15.20 -23.34
CA PRO A 73 9.04 -13.81 -23.39
C PRO A 73 8.60 -13.30 -22.02
N ASN A 74 8.93 -12.04 -21.73
CA ASN A 74 8.47 -11.41 -20.49
C ASN A 74 6.94 -11.29 -20.49
N VAL A 75 6.34 -11.62 -19.36
CA VAL A 75 4.92 -11.34 -19.13
C VAL A 75 4.82 -9.99 -18.44
N VAL A 76 4.29 -9.01 -19.13
CA VAL A 76 4.03 -7.68 -18.58
C VAL A 76 2.56 -7.60 -18.15
N VAL A 77 2.31 -7.28 -16.91
CA VAL A 77 0.96 -7.04 -16.40
C VAL A 77 0.61 -5.58 -16.62
N ASP A 78 -0.47 -5.33 -17.36
CA ASP A 78 -0.98 -3.98 -17.61
C ASP A 78 -1.40 -3.32 -16.29
N ALA A 79 -0.98 -2.06 -16.08
CA ALA A 79 -1.30 -1.29 -14.86
C ALA A 79 -2.82 -1.14 -14.65
N VAL A 80 -3.59 -0.97 -15.73
CA VAL A 80 -5.06 -0.92 -15.67
C VAL A 80 -5.63 -2.23 -15.10
N LYS A 81 -5.06 -3.37 -15.48
CA LYS A 81 -5.49 -4.66 -14.92
C LYS A 81 -5.13 -4.81 -13.45
N VAL A 82 -4.00 -4.25 -13.01
CA VAL A 82 -3.63 -4.23 -11.60
C VAL A 82 -4.62 -3.38 -10.80
N GLN A 83 -4.98 -2.20 -11.31
CA GLN A 83 -5.98 -1.34 -10.70
C GLN A 83 -7.37 -2.00 -10.66
N GLU A 84 -7.82 -2.57 -11.78
CA GLU A 84 -9.08 -3.32 -11.84
C GLU A 84 -9.11 -4.53 -10.90
N SER A 85 -7.96 -5.08 -10.55
CA SER A 85 -7.88 -6.20 -9.59
C SER A 85 -8.23 -5.77 -8.15
N GLY A 86 -8.13 -4.47 -7.84
CA GLY A 86 -8.32 -3.94 -6.49
C GLY A 86 -7.10 -4.12 -5.58
N LEU A 87 -5.95 -4.54 -6.11
CA LEU A 87 -4.70 -4.64 -5.34
C LEU A 87 -4.12 -3.28 -4.97
N ILE A 88 -4.43 -2.26 -5.76
CA ILE A 88 -4.05 -0.89 -5.52
C ILE A 88 -5.28 0.00 -5.35
N LYS A 89 -5.15 1.04 -4.56
CA LYS A 89 -6.17 2.05 -4.35
C LYS A 89 -6.43 2.84 -5.63
N ASP A 90 -7.65 3.32 -5.80
CA ASP A 90 -8.09 3.95 -7.05
C ASP A 90 -7.55 5.37 -7.21
N THR A 91 -7.38 6.10 -6.11
CA THR A 91 -7.20 7.55 -6.16
C THR A 91 -6.08 8.00 -5.21
N ILE A 92 -5.25 8.94 -5.67
CA ILE A 92 -4.38 9.75 -4.83
C ILE A 92 -4.96 11.16 -4.77
N LEU A 93 -5.20 11.65 -3.57
CA LEU A 93 -5.66 13.01 -3.29
C LEU A 93 -4.46 13.85 -2.87
N LEU A 94 -4.12 14.87 -3.64
CA LEU A 94 -3.03 15.80 -3.35
C LEU A 94 -3.61 17.12 -2.85
N ASP A 95 -3.26 17.50 -1.62
CA ASP A 95 -3.68 18.76 -1.00
C ASP A 95 -2.44 19.67 -0.83
N ILE A 96 -2.54 20.88 -1.35
CA ILE A 96 -1.48 21.89 -1.31
C ILE A 96 -2.01 23.20 -0.72
N PRO A 97 -1.14 24.08 -0.19
CA PRO A 97 -1.60 25.39 0.26
C PRO A 97 -2.11 26.23 -0.91
N THR A 98 -3.23 26.91 -0.69
CA THR A 98 -3.85 27.81 -1.67
C THR A 98 -3.13 29.16 -1.79
N GLU A 99 -2.36 29.53 -0.77
CA GLU A 99 -1.63 30.78 -0.67
C GLU A 99 -0.18 30.52 -0.21
N THR A 100 0.70 31.52 -0.37
CA THR A 100 2.06 31.46 0.19
C THR A 100 2.07 31.83 1.66
N GLY A 101 2.56 30.93 2.52
CA GLY A 101 2.65 31.14 3.98
C GLY A 101 2.99 29.84 4.73
N ASP A 102 3.01 29.93 6.07
CA ASP A 102 3.22 28.77 6.94
C ASP A 102 1.90 28.02 7.14
N PHE A 103 1.57 27.12 6.23
CA PHE A 103 0.31 26.34 6.26
C PHE A 103 0.47 24.95 6.92
N ASP A 104 1.64 24.68 7.48
CA ASP A 104 1.96 23.37 8.07
C ASP A 104 0.87 22.90 9.05
N THR A 105 0.47 23.79 9.97
CA THR A 105 -0.54 23.48 10.99
C THR A 105 -1.92 23.21 10.38
N VAL A 106 -2.33 23.96 9.35
CA VAL A 106 -3.64 23.77 8.69
C VAL A 106 -3.67 22.42 7.97
N LEU A 107 -2.62 22.09 7.23
CA LEU A 107 -2.55 20.81 6.52
C LEU A 107 -2.39 19.64 7.48
N VAL A 108 -1.64 19.78 8.57
CA VAL A 108 -1.58 18.74 9.63
C VAL A 108 -2.95 18.51 10.26
N ARG A 109 -3.73 19.54 10.52
CA ARG A 109 -5.13 19.40 11.01
C ARG A 109 -5.98 18.64 10.01
N ARG A 110 -5.94 19.00 8.71
CA ARG A 110 -6.65 18.29 7.64
C ARG A 110 -6.24 16.82 7.57
N ALA A 111 -4.94 16.54 7.61
CA ALA A 111 -4.43 15.17 7.62
C ALA A 111 -4.95 14.38 8.83
N THR A 112 -5.02 15.01 9.98
CA THR A 112 -5.56 14.39 11.20
C THR A 112 -7.06 14.10 11.06
N ASP A 113 -7.83 15.02 10.47
CA ASP A 113 -9.24 14.77 10.14
C ASP A 113 -9.39 13.60 9.20
N LYS A 114 -8.55 13.53 8.15
CA LYS A 114 -8.54 12.40 7.21
C LYS A 114 -8.23 11.06 7.89
N LEU A 115 -7.26 11.03 8.81
CA LEU A 115 -6.96 9.83 9.60
C LEU A 115 -8.14 9.41 10.47
N LYS A 116 -8.85 10.37 11.07
CA LYS A 116 -10.05 10.12 11.88
C LYS A 116 -11.20 9.58 11.05
N GLU A 117 -11.50 10.22 9.91
CA GLU A 117 -12.52 9.78 8.94
C GLU A 117 -12.24 8.36 8.45
N SER A 118 -11.00 8.07 8.06
CA SER A 118 -10.59 6.75 7.61
C SER A 118 -10.74 5.70 8.72
N THR A 119 -10.43 6.07 9.97
CA THR A 119 -10.61 5.18 11.12
C THR A 119 -12.07 4.80 11.32
N VAL A 120 -12.98 5.78 11.25
CA VAL A 120 -14.42 5.54 11.37
C VAL A 120 -14.91 4.67 10.21
N ALA A 121 -14.54 5.03 8.97
CA ALA A 121 -14.96 4.30 7.78
C ALA A 121 -14.51 2.82 7.80
N TRP A 122 -13.29 2.52 8.26
CA TRP A 122 -12.83 1.13 8.42
C TRP A 122 -13.60 0.37 9.49
N HIS A 123 -13.97 1.01 10.60
CA HIS A 123 -14.79 0.37 11.63
C HIS A 123 -16.20 0.08 11.14
N GLU A 124 -16.82 1.01 10.43
CA GLU A 124 -18.14 0.82 9.83
C GLU A 124 -18.13 -0.29 8.79
N TYR A 125 -17.13 -0.29 7.90
CA TYR A 125 -16.95 -1.34 6.91
C TYR A 125 -16.78 -2.72 7.57
N ALA A 126 -15.90 -2.83 8.56
CA ALA A 126 -15.69 -4.09 9.28
C ALA A 126 -16.98 -4.59 9.97
N LYS A 127 -17.76 -3.68 10.57
CA LYS A 127 -19.05 -3.99 11.18
C LYS A 127 -20.06 -4.51 10.15
N GLN A 128 -20.17 -3.84 8.99
CA GLN A 128 -21.06 -4.23 7.90
C GLN A 128 -20.69 -5.60 7.31
N GLN A 129 -19.38 -5.88 7.19
CA GLN A 129 -18.87 -7.12 6.65
C GLN A 129 -18.74 -8.23 7.71
N GLU A 130 -19.08 -7.94 8.97
CA GLU A 130 -18.89 -8.85 10.13
C GLU A 130 -17.44 -9.35 10.26
N GLU A 131 -16.48 -8.49 9.93
CA GLU A 131 -15.05 -8.81 10.05
C GLU A 131 -14.63 -8.77 11.53
N ALA A 132 -13.76 -9.70 11.92
CA ALA A 132 -13.30 -9.80 13.30
C ALA A 132 -12.47 -8.58 13.75
N ARG A 133 -11.83 -7.90 12.81
CA ARG A 133 -10.98 -6.72 13.07
C ARG A 133 -11.09 -5.73 11.92
N ALA A 134 -11.23 -4.44 12.26
CA ALA A 134 -11.10 -3.35 11.30
C ALA A 134 -9.63 -3.12 10.93
N VAL A 135 -9.39 -2.65 9.72
CA VAL A 135 -8.08 -2.08 9.34
C VAL A 135 -7.82 -0.85 10.20
N VAL A 136 -6.61 -0.72 10.72
CA VAL A 136 -6.19 0.42 11.53
C VAL A 136 -5.32 1.34 10.65
N PRO A 137 -5.86 2.47 10.15
CA PRO A 137 -5.13 3.34 9.25
C PRO A 137 -3.95 4.01 9.93
N LEU A 138 -2.92 4.30 9.15
CA LEU A 138 -1.68 4.93 9.55
C LEU A 138 -1.49 6.26 8.81
N MET A 139 -1.07 7.29 9.53
CA MET A 139 -0.56 8.54 8.95
C MET A 139 0.96 8.53 8.96
N VAL A 140 1.57 8.96 7.85
CA VAL A 140 3.02 9.12 7.72
C VAL A 140 3.37 10.61 7.72
N LEU A 141 4.23 11.03 8.65
CA LEU A 141 4.89 12.32 8.64
C LEU A 141 6.27 12.14 7.97
N GLN A 142 6.36 12.53 6.71
CA GLN A 142 7.63 12.50 5.98
C GLN A 142 8.42 13.78 6.26
N VAL A 143 9.64 13.64 6.76
CA VAL A 143 10.49 14.76 7.15
C VAL A 143 11.80 14.79 6.32
N PRO A 144 12.48 15.96 6.23
CA PRO A 144 13.79 16.05 5.60
C PRO A 144 14.84 15.18 6.30
N ASN A 145 16.00 14.96 5.65
CA ASN A 145 17.11 14.19 6.24
C ASN A 145 17.64 14.84 7.53
N THR A 146 17.61 16.16 7.58
CA THR A 146 17.93 16.95 8.80
C THR A 146 16.65 17.68 9.22
N PRO A 147 15.78 17.03 9.98
CA PRO A 147 14.51 17.62 10.39
C PRO A 147 14.72 18.60 11.55
N ASP A 148 13.86 19.63 11.63
CA ASP A 148 13.74 20.46 12.82
C ASP A 148 12.88 19.72 13.87
N PRO A 149 13.44 19.36 15.06
CA PRO A 149 12.66 18.69 16.10
C PRO A 149 11.48 19.51 16.61
N ASN A 150 11.55 20.85 16.54
CA ASN A 150 10.45 21.71 16.96
C ASN A 150 9.31 21.73 15.94
N GLU A 151 9.61 21.65 14.63
CA GLU A 151 8.61 21.53 13.58
C GLU A 151 7.80 20.23 13.77
N ILE A 152 8.50 19.12 14.00
CA ILE A 152 7.86 17.83 14.27
C ILE A 152 7.05 17.89 15.59
N GLY A 153 7.61 18.49 16.65
CA GLY A 153 6.91 18.67 17.94
C GLY A 153 5.58 19.40 17.77
N ARG A 154 5.59 20.55 17.06
CA ARG A 154 4.36 21.31 16.75
C ARG A 154 3.36 20.52 15.93
N ALA A 155 3.83 19.70 14.99
CA ALA A 155 2.96 18.83 14.20
C ALA A 155 2.29 17.78 15.10
N LEU A 156 3.02 17.16 16.03
CA LEU A 156 2.47 16.20 16.99
C LEU A 156 1.48 16.87 17.95
N ASP A 157 1.80 18.05 18.50
CA ASP A 157 0.86 18.82 19.30
C ASP A 157 -0.45 19.06 18.54
N THR A 158 -0.36 19.49 17.30
CA THR A 158 -1.52 19.72 16.42
C THR A 158 -2.36 18.45 16.21
N ILE A 159 -1.71 17.30 16.03
CA ILE A 159 -2.38 16.00 15.85
C ILE A 159 -3.14 15.61 17.11
N PHE A 160 -2.50 15.69 18.28
CA PHE A 160 -3.14 15.31 19.54
C PHE A 160 -4.24 16.28 19.96
N ASP A 161 -4.08 17.58 19.70
CA ASP A 161 -5.14 18.56 19.91
C ASP A 161 -6.37 18.31 19.04
N ARG A 162 -6.14 17.89 17.77
CA ARG A 162 -7.22 17.63 16.82
C ARG A 162 -7.87 16.26 17.01
N TYR A 163 -7.12 15.28 17.49
CA TYR A 163 -7.56 13.90 17.74
C TYR A 163 -7.24 13.46 19.18
N PRO A 164 -7.92 14.00 20.21
CA PRO A 164 -7.62 13.72 21.62
C PRO A 164 -7.78 12.25 22.01
N GLU A 165 -8.59 11.49 21.27
CA GLU A 165 -8.80 10.07 21.51
C GLU A 165 -7.61 9.19 21.03
N LEU A 166 -6.65 9.79 20.30
CA LEU A 166 -5.45 9.10 19.86
C LEU A 166 -4.50 8.87 21.05
N PRO A 167 -4.10 7.62 21.35
CA PRO A 167 -3.19 7.37 22.47
C PRO A 167 -1.85 8.09 22.29
N ALA A 168 -1.33 8.72 23.33
CA ALA A 168 -0.04 9.42 23.28
C ALA A 168 1.12 8.50 22.84
N ALA A 169 1.05 7.20 23.16
CA ALA A 169 2.03 6.19 22.75
C ALA A 169 1.84 5.67 21.31
N SER A 170 0.95 6.28 20.51
CA SER A 170 0.65 5.80 19.16
C SER A 170 1.56 6.36 18.05
N VAL A 171 2.64 7.02 18.43
CA VAL A 171 3.63 7.60 17.51
C VAL A 171 4.91 6.78 17.55
N ALA A 172 5.50 6.51 16.39
CA ALA A 172 6.82 5.88 16.26
C ALA A 172 7.62 6.51 15.13
N HIS A 173 8.94 6.26 15.10
CA HIS A 173 9.79 6.67 13.99
C HIS A 173 10.63 5.50 13.45
N VAL A 174 11.13 5.65 12.23
CA VAL A 174 11.98 4.67 11.53
C VAL A 174 13.36 5.25 11.17
N PHE A 175 13.95 6.08 12.03
CA PHE A 175 15.27 6.67 11.78
C PHE A 175 16.39 5.67 11.99
N GLY A 176 17.50 5.84 11.25
CA GLY A 176 18.59 4.88 11.23
C GLY A 176 19.44 4.79 12.50
N ASP A 177 19.27 5.71 13.46
CA ASP A 177 19.94 5.67 14.76
C ASP A 177 19.30 4.71 15.77
N HIS A 178 18.11 4.19 15.47
CA HIS A 178 17.37 3.17 16.22
C HIS A 178 17.16 3.49 17.73
N THR A 179 17.21 4.76 18.09
CA THR A 179 17.02 5.24 19.48
C THR A 179 15.75 6.04 19.61
N THR A 180 15.18 6.09 20.82
CA THR A 180 14.06 6.99 21.09
C THR A 180 14.46 8.44 20.83
N GLN A 181 13.67 9.15 20.06
CA GLN A 181 13.87 10.56 19.70
C GLN A 181 12.92 11.44 20.49
N GLN A 182 13.38 12.67 20.81
CA GLN A 182 12.56 13.68 21.43
C GLN A 182 12.20 14.77 20.41
N PHE A 183 10.89 15.02 20.24
CA PHE A 183 10.34 16.08 19.40
C PHE A 183 9.43 16.97 20.26
N GLY A 184 9.91 18.17 20.60
CA GLY A 184 9.24 19.01 21.59
C GLY A 184 9.08 18.26 22.92
N ASN A 185 7.83 18.06 23.36
CA ASN A 185 7.49 17.34 24.58
C ASN A 185 7.22 15.84 24.37
N HIS A 186 7.38 15.34 23.14
CA HIS A 186 7.05 13.96 22.79
C HIS A 186 8.30 13.08 22.72
N ASN A 187 8.30 11.98 23.47
CA ASN A 187 9.29 10.92 23.36
C ASN A 187 8.76 9.86 22.39
N VAL A 188 9.37 9.75 21.22
CA VAL A 188 8.92 8.89 20.14
C VAL A 188 9.87 7.69 20.02
N PRO A 189 9.38 6.45 20.23
CA PRO A 189 10.19 5.25 20.13
C PRO A 189 10.50 4.90 18.68
N TYR A 190 11.62 4.20 18.50
CA TYR A 190 11.96 3.56 17.22
C TYR A 190 11.12 2.31 16.98
N ILE A 191 10.77 2.07 15.73
CA ILE A 191 10.19 0.81 15.26
C ILE A 191 10.91 0.35 13.98
N GLU A 192 11.14 -0.94 13.84
CA GLU A 192 11.67 -1.51 12.61
C GLU A 192 10.66 -1.33 11.46
N PRO A 193 11.08 -0.84 10.28
CA PRO A 193 10.17 -0.59 9.16
C PRO A 193 9.28 -1.79 8.79
N GLN A 194 9.82 -3.00 8.83
CA GLN A 194 9.11 -4.24 8.49
C GLN A 194 7.98 -4.57 9.48
N ARG A 195 8.09 -4.08 10.72
CA ARG A 195 7.08 -4.34 11.77
C ARG A 195 5.93 -3.35 11.77
N VAL A 196 6.04 -2.24 11.03
CA VAL A 196 5.04 -1.18 11.05
C VAL A 196 3.66 -1.68 10.61
N GLN A 197 3.57 -2.50 9.57
CA GLN A 197 2.31 -3.02 9.07
C GLN A 197 1.51 -3.78 10.14
N ASP A 198 2.19 -4.62 10.91
CA ASP A 198 1.55 -5.49 11.92
C ASP A 198 1.37 -4.79 13.28
N SER A 199 2.08 -3.69 13.51
CA SER A 199 2.04 -2.93 14.75
C SER A 199 0.92 -1.91 14.74
N THR A 200 -0.31 -2.36 14.94
CA THR A 200 -1.52 -1.52 14.87
C THR A 200 -1.62 -0.43 15.93
N TRP A 201 -0.79 -0.49 16.98
CA TRP A 201 -0.66 0.60 17.96
C TRP A 201 -0.04 1.87 17.35
N VAL A 202 0.81 1.72 16.30
CA VAL A 202 1.36 2.87 15.57
C VAL A 202 0.27 3.46 14.68
N ARG A 203 -0.10 4.70 14.96
CA ARG A 203 -1.08 5.47 14.20
C ARG A 203 -0.44 6.63 13.44
N VAL A 204 0.71 7.09 13.92
CA VAL A 204 1.52 8.12 13.28
C VAL A 204 2.96 7.63 13.18
N LEU A 205 3.51 7.62 11.98
CA LEU A 205 4.87 7.19 11.69
C LEU A 205 5.70 8.36 11.18
N ILE A 206 6.83 8.63 11.81
CA ILE A 206 7.77 9.66 11.35
C ILE A 206 8.89 9.00 10.55
N ALA A 207 9.07 9.43 9.29
CA ALA A 207 10.03 8.85 8.36
C ALA A 207 10.82 9.91 7.61
N LYS A 208 12.13 9.70 7.38
CA LYS A 208 13.00 10.64 6.64
C LYS A 208 12.94 10.41 5.14
N ASP A 209 13.21 9.20 4.70
CA ASP A 209 13.25 8.81 3.29
C ASP A 209 12.11 7.87 2.94
N ALA A 210 12.02 7.49 1.68
CA ALA A 210 11.24 6.33 1.28
C ALA A 210 11.74 5.16 2.12
N ILE A 211 11.08 4.95 3.26
CA ILE A 211 11.40 3.96 4.27
C ILE A 211 11.96 2.71 3.61
N SER A 212 13.18 2.37 3.88
CA SER A 212 14.06 1.31 3.32
C SER A 212 13.50 0.46 2.15
N THR A 213 14.34 0.04 1.24
CA THR A 213 13.99 -0.92 0.18
C THR A 213 13.22 -2.10 0.79
N GLY A 214 11.97 -2.31 0.34
CA GLY A 214 11.11 -3.40 0.84
C GLY A 214 10.08 -3.01 1.90
N TRP A 215 10.00 -1.74 2.36
CA TRP A 215 8.88 -1.33 3.21
C TRP A 215 7.56 -1.43 2.45
N ASP A 216 6.60 -2.09 3.06
CA ASP A 216 5.26 -2.30 2.56
C ASP A 216 4.27 -2.11 3.71
N CYS A 217 3.42 -1.09 3.60
CA CYS A 217 2.43 -0.78 4.63
C CYS A 217 1.13 -0.29 3.99
N PRO A 218 0.32 -1.22 3.46
CA PRO A 218 -0.95 -0.90 2.81
C PRO A 218 -1.93 -0.10 3.67
N ARG A 219 -1.84 -0.20 5.01
CA ARG A 219 -2.66 0.61 5.93
C ARG A 219 -2.20 2.06 6.09
N ALA A 220 -1.08 2.47 5.45
CA ALA A 220 -0.70 3.87 5.35
C ALA A 220 -1.60 4.57 4.32
N GLU A 221 -2.47 5.45 4.78
CA GLU A 221 -3.52 6.08 3.97
C GLU A 221 -3.41 7.60 3.91
N VAL A 222 -2.73 8.19 4.88
CA VAL A 222 -2.54 9.63 4.96
C VAL A 222 -1.05 9.94 5.04
N MET A 223 -0.56 10.90 4.26
CA MET A 223 0.80 11.40 4.31
C MET A 223 0.82 12.92 4.42
N VAL A 224 1.65 13.44 5.30
CA VAL A 224 2.07 14.84 5.30
C VAL A 224 3.56 14.88 5.04
N SER A 225 4.00 15.59 3.99
CA SER A 225 5.42 15.70 3.67
C SER A 225 5.95 17.12 3.93
N PHE A 226 6.83 17.24 4.91
CA PHE A 226 7.59 18.47 5.19
C PHE A 226 8.85 18.63 4.33
N ARG A 227 9.06 17.73 3.36
CA ARG A 227 10.19 17.82 2.43
C ARG A 227 9.99 18.97 1.47
N ALA A 228 11.11 19.53 1.01
CA ALA A 228 11.09 20.58 0.01
C ALA A 228 10.58 20.05 -1.34
N ALA A 229 10.04 20.93 -2.16
CA ALA A 229 9.54 20.58 -3.50
C ALA A 229 10.61 19.99 -4.44
N SER A 230 11.91 20.25 -4.18
CA SER A 230 13.04 19.61 -4.88
C SER A 230 13.13 18.10 -4.65
N ASP A 231 12.54 17.61 -3.59
CA ASP A 231 12.64 16.21 -3.15
C ASP A 231 11.48 15.32 -3.68
N ARG A 232 10.85 15.73 -4.78
CA ARG A 232 9.68 15.08 -5.39
C ARG A 232 9.83 13.56 -5.58
N THR A 233 11.03 13.10 -5.94
CA THR A 233 11.30 11.67 -6.14
C THR A 233 11.04 10.85 -4.86
N HIS A 234 11.43 11.35 -3.69
CA HIS A 234 11.17 10.68 -2.42
C HIS A 234 9.68 10.61 -2.09
N ILE A 235 8.93 11.63 -2.49
CA ILE A 235 7.47 11.67 -2.29
C ILE A 235 6.78 10.65 -3.19
N THR A 236 7.12 10.62 -4.48
CA THR A 236 6.53 9.67 -5.43
C THR A 236 6.84 8.22 -5.05
N GLN A 237 8.06 7.94 -4.60
CA GLN A 237 8.44 6.60 -4.13
C GLN A 237 7.65 6.16 -2.89
N LEU A 238 7.43 7.06 -1.93
CA LEU A 238 6.66 6.74 -0.74
C LEU A 238 5.18 6.55 -1.06
N LEU A 239 4.60 7.45 -1.86
CA LEU A 239 3.22 7.33 -2.33
C LEU A 239 2.99 6.01 -3.10
N GLY A 240 3.90 5.65 -3.98
CA GLY A 240 3.82 4.38 -4.72
C GLY A 240 3.74 3.13 -3.84
N ARG A 241 4.24 3.22 -2.59
CA ARG A 241 4.13 2.14 -1.60
C ARG A 241 2.83 2.20 -0.79
N MET A 242 2.26 3.39 -0.64
CA MET A 242 1.02 3.60 0.11
C MET A 242 -0.25 3.28 -0.71
N VAL A 243 -0.14 3.24 -2.05
CA VAL A 243 -1.30 2.96 -2.92
C VAL A 243 -1.80 1.52 -2.87
N ARG A 244 -1.14 0.62 -2.16
CA ARG A 244 -1.62 -0.76 -2.01
C ARG A 244 -2.87 -0.82 -1.15
N SER A 245 -3.83 -1.67 -1.54
CA SER A 245 -5.04 -1.89 -0.74
C SER A 245 -4.76 -2.80 0.45
N PRO A 246 -5.14 -2.42 1.69
CA PRO A 246 -4.89 -3.22 2.90
C PRO A 246 -5.49 -4.63 2.85
N LEU A 247 -6.62 -4.79 2.18
CA LEU A 247 -7.31 -6.06 2.06
C LEU A 247 -7.08 -6.74 0.70
N ALA A 248 -6.13 -6.24 -0.11
CA ALA A 248 -5.84 -6.71 -1.46
C ALA A 248 -7.11 -6.80 -2.34
N ARG A 249 -8.07 -5.92 -2.09
CA ARG A 249 -9.32 -5.79 -2.84
C ARG A 249 -9.81 -4.35 -2.81
N ARG A 250 -10.54 -3.95 -3.83
CA ARG A 250 -11.28 -2.69 -3.84
C ARG A 250 -12.45 -2.77 -2.86
N ILE A 251 -12.73 -1.68 -2.17
CA ILE A 251 -13.87 -1.54 -1.27
C ILE A 251 -15.01 -0.87 -2.06
N PRO A 252 -16.04 -1.60 -2.50
CA PRO A 252 -17.16 -1.03 -3.23
C PRO A 252 -17.96 -0.05 -2.36
N GLY A 253 -18.50 0.99 -2.97
CA GLY A 253 -19.37 1.96 -2.28
C GLY A 253 -18.67 2.88 -1.29
N ASN A 254 -17.34 2.81 -1.16
CA ASN A 254 -16.60 3.67 -0.24
C ASN A 254 -15.30 4.18 -0.88
N ASP A 255 -15.40 5.35 -1.53
CA ASP A 255 -14.26 5.96 -2.21
C ASP A 255 -13.16 6.37 -1.23
N ARG A 256 -13.51 6.69 0.03
CA ARG A 256 -12.56 7.05 1.07
C ARG A 256 -11.55 5.92 1.35
N LEU A 257 -12.04 4.69 1.43
CA LEU A 257 -11.21 3.51 1.71
C LEU A 257 -10.38 3.04 0.51
N ASN A 258 -10.66 3.59 -0.68
CA ASN A 258 -9.92 3.35 -1.91
C ASN A 258 -8.99 4.53 -2.30
N ALA A 259 -8.71 5.44 -1.37
CA ALA A 259 -7.89 6.61 -1.61
C ALA A 259 -6.67 6.69 -0.68
N VAL A 260 -5.66 7.46 -1.12
CA VAL A 260 -4.54 7.91 -0.31
C VAL A 260 -4.55 9.42 -0.31
N ASP A 261 -4.47 10.04 0.87
CA ASP A 261 -4.32 11.49 1.01
C ASP A 261 -2.85 11.86 1.19
N CYS A 262 -2.39 12.80 0.38
CA CYS A 262 -1.04 13.34 0.46
C CYS A 262 -1.10 14.86 0.55
N LEU A 263 -0.67 15.40 1.68
CA LEU A 263 -0.67 16.81 1.99
C LEU A 263 0.76 17.34 1.90
N LEU A 264 0.95 18.38 1.07
CA LEU A 264 2.26 18.89 0.64
C LEU A 264 2.43 20.37 1.01
N PRO A 265 2.67 20.72 2.30
CA PRO A 265 2.72 22.12 2.77
C PRO A 265 3.79 22.97 2.08
N LYS A 266 4.89 22.39 1.62
CA LYS A 266 6.04 23.09 1.00
C LYS A 266 6.00 23.06 -0.54
N PHE A 267 4.85 22.69 -1.14
CA PHE A 267 4.69 22.61 -2.58
C PHE A 267 3.77 23.70 -3.12
N ASN A 268 4.02 24.10 -4.35
CA ASN A 268 3.11 24.92 -5.15
C ASN A 268 2.48 24.08 -6.27
N ARG A 269 1.49 24.65 -6.96
CA ARG A 269 0.74 23.94 -8.00
C ARG A 269 1.63 23.37 -9.10
N LYS A 270 2.64 24.15 -9.57
CA LYS A 270 3.55 23.72 -10.63
C LYS A 270 4.37 22.49 -10.23
N THR A 271 4.90 22.47 -9.02
CA THR A 271 5.71 21.34 -8.53
C THR A 271 4.86 20.11 -8.26
N VAL A 272 3.59 20.28 -7.90
CA VAL A 272 2.66 19.16 -7.76
C VAL A 272 2.31 18.55 -9.11
N GLU A 273 2.15 19.34 -10.16
CA GLU A 273 1.94 18.81 -11.53
C GLU A 273 3.09 17.89 -11.96
N GLU A 274 4.33 18.21 -11.58
CA GLU A 274 5.48 17.32 -11.84
C GLU A 274 5.43 16.01 -11.03
N VAL A 275 4.91 16.04 -9.81
CA VAL A 275 4.65 14.83 -9.00
C VAL A 275 3.56 13.98 -9.64
N VAL A 276 2.47 14.61 -10.09
CA VAL A 276 1.38 13.94 -10.82
C VAL A 276 1.90 13.25 -12.07
N ASP A 277 2.68 13.97 -12.88
CA ASP A 277 3.27 13.41 -14.11
C ASP A 277 4.14 12.18 -13.83
N ALA A 278 4.95 12.24 -12.77
CA ALA A 278 5.78 11.12 -12.36
C ALA A 278 4.95 9.91 -11.90
N LEU A 279 3.90 10.14 -11.10
CA LEU A 279 3.00 9.08 -10.63
C LEU A 279 2.15 8.49 -11.75
N MET A 280 1.71 9.31 -12.72
CA MET A 280 0.91 8.85 -13.87
C MET A 280 1.73 8.01 -14.85
N LYS A 281 3.00 8.37 -15.05
CA LYS A 281 3.90 7.60 -15.93
C LYS A 281 4.36 6.30 -15.29
N GLY A 282 4.38 6.25 -13.95
CA GLY A 282 5.01 5.18 -13.20
C GLY A 282 6.53 5.21 -13.38
N ASP A 283 7.24 4.61 -12.47
CA ASP A 283 8.68 4.37 -12.56
C ASP A 283 9.00 2.95 -12.06
N ASP A 284 10.29 2.62 -12.04
CA ASP A 284 10.80 1.32 -11.58
C ASP A 284 10.40 0.98 -10.12
N SER A 285 9.93 1.97 -9.35
CA SER A 285 9.59 1.81 -7.93
C SER A 285 8.09 1.81 -7.64
N ALA A 286 7.27 2.32 -8.57
CA ALA A 286 5.82 2.43 -8.38
C ALA A 286 5.05 2.19 -9.68
N PRO A 287 3.98 1.36 -9.66
CA PRO A 287 3.10 1.23 -10.81
C PRO A 287 2.39 2.56 -11.10
N PRO A 288 2.05 2.86 -12.36
CA PRO A 288 1.28 4.05 -12.69
C PRO A 288 -0.06 4.03 -11.96
N THR A 289 -0.45 5.17 -11.41
CA THR A 289 -1.69 5.33 -10.62
C THR A 289 -2.81 5.83 -11.53
N GLY A 290 -4.00 5.27 -11.40
CA GLY A 290 -5.08 5.51 -12.34
C GLY A 290 -5.77 6.87 -12.19
N ARG A 291 -5.81 7.48 -11.00
CA ARG A 291 -6.49 8.74 -10.76
C ARG A 291 -5.80 9.58 -9.70
N ILE A 292 -5.45 10.81 -10.07
CA ILE A 292 -4.86 11.77 -9.14
C ILE A 292 -5.72 13.04 -9.17
N LEU A 293 -6.14 13.50 -8.00
CA LEU A 293 -6.91 14.72 -7.82
C LEU A 293 -6.08 15.73 -7.03
N ILE A 294 -5.96 16.94 -7.57
CA ILE A 294 -5.27 18.07 -6.91
C ILE A 294 -6.34 19.01 -6.35
N ASP A 295 -6.15 19.50 -5.13
CA ASP A 295 -7.07 20.41 -4.44
C ASP A 295 -8.52 19.88 -4.45
N TYR A 296 -8.70 18.65 -4.02
CA TYR A 296 -10.00 18.02 -3.97
C TYR A 296 -10.92 18.80 -3.04
N VAL A 297 -12.01 19.31 -3.63
CA VAL A 297 -13.10 19.93 -2.86
C VAL A 297 -14.10 18.85 -2.48
N GLU A 298 -14.16 18.52 -1.20
CA GLU A 298 -15.16 17.60 -0.68
C GLU A 298 -16.55 18.23 -0.81
N VAL A 299 -17.45 17.57 -1.52
CA VAL A 299 -18.85 18.00 -1.60
C VAL A 299 -19.50 17.66 -0.26
N LYS A 300 -19.82 18.70 0.51
CA LYS A 300 -20.51 18.55 1.81
C LYS A 300 -21.99 18.86 1.66
N PRO A 301 -22.85 18.26 2.50
CA PRO A 301 -24.26 18.62 2.57
C PRO A 301 -24.42 20.15 2.72
N HIS A 302 -25.32 20.73 1.92
CA HIS A 302 -25.61 22.15 2.05
C HIS A 302 -26.23 22.43 3.43
N PRO A 303 -25.77 23.43 4.21
CA PRO A 303 -26.26 23.67 5.58
C PRO A 303 -27.75 23.91 5.68
N GLU A 304 -28.35 24.43 4.61
CA GLU A 304 -29.82 24.74 4.55
C GLU A 304 -30.65 23.52 4.10
N ALA A 305 -30.04 22.44 3.64
CA ALA A 305 -30.75 21.22 3.31
C ALA A 305 -31.25 20.52 4.58
N SER A 306 -32.53 20.17 4.64
CA SER A 306 -33.09 19.50 5.81
C SER A 306 -32.48 18.12 6.00
N ALA A 307 -32.30 17.68 7.26
CA ALA A 307 -31.79 16.34 7.59
C ALA A 307 -32.58 15.24 6.86
N SER A 308 -33.89 15.39 6.73
CA SER A 308 -34.73 14.40 6.05
C SER A 308 -34.38 14.18 4.56
N VAL A 309 -33.84 15.20 3.88
CA VAL A 309 -33.38 15.05 2.49
C VAL A 309 -32.12 14.18 2.46
N TRP A 310 -31.23 14.37 3.42
CA TRP A 310 -29.99 13.58 3.53
C TRP A 310 -30.28 12.15 3.97
N ASP A 311 -31.16 11.95 4.94
CA ASP A 311 -31.62 10.62 5.36
C ASP A 311 -32.24 9.85 4.18
N ALA A 312 -33.06 10.52 3.37
CA ALA A 312 -33.64 9.92 2.17
C ALA A 312 -32.58 9.61 1.11
N PHE A 313 -31.59 10.49 0.91
CA PHE A 313 -30.47 10.26 -0.02
C PHE A 313 -29.59 9.08 0.42
N GLU A 314 -29.23 9.02 1.71
CA GLU A 314 -28.41 7.93 2.27
C GLU A 314 -29.16 6.59 2.30
N SER A 315 -30.49 6.61 2.31
CA SER A 315 -31.31 5.39 2.23
C SER A 315 -31.41 4.79 0.83
N LEU A 316 -30.92 5.50 -0.21
CA LEU A 316 -30.91 4.97 -1.56
C LEU A 316 -29.88 3.84 -1.69
N PRO A 317 -30.25 2.71 -2.33
CA PRO A 317 -29.32 1.63 -2.58
C PRO A 317 -28.12 2.10 -3.41
N SER A 318 -26.94 1.62 -3.07
CA SER A 318 -25.73 1.85 -3.85
C SER A 318 -25.88 1.34 -5.29
N GLN A 319 -25.42 2.13 -6.25
CA GLN A 319 -25.51 1.80 -7.66
C GLN A 319 -24.16 1.37 -8.26
N THR A 320 -23.23 0.94 -7.45
CA THR A 320 -21.94 0.44 -7.92
C THR A 320 -22.15 -0.77 -8.84
N ARG A 321 -21.78 -0.62 -10.10
CA ARG A 321 -21.88 -1.70 -11.09
C ARG A 321 -20.48 -2.19 -11.46
N PRO A 322 -20.21 -3.50 -11.40
CA PRO A 322 -18.96 -4.03 -11.92
C PRO A 322 -18.83 -3.77 -13.42
N GLN A 323 -17.62 -3.48 -13.87
CA GLN A 323 -17.35 -3.21 -15.28
C GLN A 323 -17.84 -4.35 -16.17
N ARG A 324 -18.30 -4.01 -17.38
CA ARG A 324 -18.68 -5.02 -18.39
C ARG A 324 -17.46 -5.89 -18.68
N GLY A 325 -17.65 -7.21 -18.67
CA GLY A 325 -16.59 -8.18 -18.89
C GLY A 325 -15.84 -8.61 -17.63
N ALA A 326 -16.17 -8.07 -16.46
CA ALA A 326 -15.59 -8.55 -15.20
C ALA A 326 -15.86 -10.06 -14.99
N LYS A 327 -14.85 -10.79 -14.53
CA LYS A 327 -14.93 -12.23 -14.24
C LYS A 327 -16.02 -12.49 -13.17
N PRO A 328 -16.72 -13.65 -13.22
CA PRO A 328 -17.82 -13.96 -12.32
C PRO A 328 -17.47 -13.80 -10.82
N ALA A 329 -16.28 -14.23 -10.41
CA ALA A 329 -15.82 -14.09 -9.03
C ALA A 329 -15.74 -12.61 -8.59
N LYS A 330 -15.20 -11.71 -9.43
CA LYS A 330 -15.16 -10.27 -9.15
C LYS A 330 -16.56 -9.67 -9.03
N ARG A 331 -17.49 -10.08 -9.90
CA ARG A 331 -18.88 -9.62 -9.86
C ARG A 331 -19.59 -10.08 -8.58
N LEU A 332 -19.37 -11.33 -8.19
CA LEU A 332 -19.93 -11.87 -6.95
C LEU A 332 -19.38 -11.14 -5.72
N THR A 333 -18.08 -10.89 -5.69
CA THR A 333 -17.44 -10.16 -4.59
C THR A 333 -17.98 -8.73 -4.51
N ALA A 334 -18.05 -8.01 -5.63
CA ALA A 334 -18.58 -6.64 -5.66
C ALA A 334 -20.03 -6.59 -5.16
N LEU A 335 -20.90 -7.45 -5.69
CA LEU A 335 -22.29 -7.54 -5.27
C LEU A 335 -22.42 -7.84 -3.78
N ALA A 336 -21.65 -8.80 -3.26
CA ALA A 336 -21.71 -9.16 -1.86
C ALA A 336 -21.30 -8.01 -0.93
N HIS A 337 -20.27 -7.25 -1.31
CA HIS A 337 -19.84 -6.09 -0.54
C HIS A 337 -20.90 -4.96 -0.58
N GLU A 338 -21.51 -4.71 -1.73
CA GLU A 338 -22.62 -3.74 -1.83
C GLU A 338 -23.81 -4.13 -0.96
N LEU A 339 -24.23 -5.40 -1.03
CA LEU A 339 -25.35 -5.89 -0.20
C LEU A 339 -25.08 -5.71 1.30
N ALA A 340 -23.83 -5.85 1.74
CA ALA A 340 -23.45 -5.62 3.12
C ALA A 340 -23.43 -4.11 3.44
N SER A 341 -22.87 -3.29 2.57
CA SER A 341 -22.76 -1.83 2.74
C SER A 341 -24.14 -1.14 2.76
N ASP A 342 -25.05 -1.62 1.93
CA ASP A 342 -26.44 -1.14 1.91
C ASP A 342 -27.32 -1.73 3.04
N ALA A 343 -26.71 -2.46 3.98
CA ALA A 343 -27.38 -3.13 5.09
C ALA A 343 -28.48 -4.13 4.67
N ILE A 344 -28.47 -4.60 3.42
CA ILE A 344 -29.45 -5.57 2.90
C ILE A 344 -29.11 -6.98 3.38
N LEU A 345 -27.79 -7.33 3.41
CA LEU A 345 -27.33 -8.63 3.86
C LEU A 345 -26.01 -8.47 4.62
N ALA A 346 -26.09 -8.44 5.94
CA ALA A 346 -24.90 -8.39 6.80
C ALA A 346 -23.97 -9.59 6.55
N GLY A 347 -22.65 -9.33 6.53
CA GLY A 347 -21.65 -10.38 6.31
C GLY A 347 -21.66 -11.01 4.92
N ALA A 348 -22.34 -10.42 3.92
CA ALA A 348 -22.43 -10.94 2.56
C ALA A 348 -21.06 -11.19 1.92
N GLY A 349 -20.08 -10.33 2.18
CA GLY A 349 -18.70 -10.50 1.72
C GLY A 349 -18.09 -11.82 2.21
N ARG A 350 -18.22 -12.13 3.51
CA ARG A 350 -17.73 -13.38 4.09
C ARG A 350 -18.45 -14.59 3.52
N LEU A 351 -19.77 -14.51 3.33
CA LEU A 351 -20.55 -15.59 2.72
C LEU A 351 -20.10 -15.86 1.28
N ALA A 352 -19.90 -14.82 0.47
CA ALA A 352 -19.41 -14.96 -0.91
C ALA A 352 -17.99 -15.58 -0.96
N HIS A 353 -17.09 -15.17 -0.07
CA HIS A 353 -15.77 -15.78 0.07
C HIS A 353 -15.87 -17.26 0.43
N GLY A 354 -16.72 -17.62 1.38
CA GLY A 354 -16.95 -19.02 1.76
C GLY A 354 -17.45 -19.88 0.60
N VAL A 355 -18.36 -19.35 -0.23
CA VAL A 355 -18.83 -20.04 -1.44
C VAL A 355 -17.70 -20.22 -2.44
N MET A 356 -16.87 -19.19 -2.67
CA MET A 356 -15.75 -19.29 -3.59
C MET A 356 -14.70 -20.29 -3.12
N HIS A 357 -14.37 -20.33 -1.83
CA HIS A 357 -13.45 -21.31 -1.25
C HIS A 357 -13.98 -22.74 -1.44
N LYS A 358 -15.24 -23.01 -1.11
CA LYS A 358 -15.84 -24.32 -1.35
C LYS A 358 -15.78 -24.73 -2.81
N ALA A 359 -16.02 -23.79 -3.75
CA ALA A 359 -15.92 -24.09 -5.17
C ALA A 359 -14.48 -24.42 -5.59
N LEU A 360 -13.48 -23.75 -5.02
CA LEU A 360 -12.07 -24.07 -5.25
C LEU A 360 -11.68 -25.42 -4.67
N ASP A 361 -12.15 -25.76 -3.46
CA ASP A 361 -11.90 -27.06 -2.84
C ASP A 361 -12.48 -28.21 -3.69
N VAL A 362 -13.71 -28.06 -4.16
CA VAL A 362 -14.35 -29.02 -5.07
C VAL A 362 -13.56 -29.14 -6.38
N PHE A 363 -13.14 -28.03 -6.95
CA PHE A 363 -12.33 -28.04 -8.17
C PHE A 363 -10.98 -28.74 -7.94
N GLN A 364 -10.29 -28.43 -6.85
CA GLN A 364 -9.01 -29.03 -6.48
C GLN A 364 -9.15 -30.54 -6.32
N GLU A 365 -10.17 -31.02 -5.62
CA GLU A 365 -10.43 -32.46 -5.46
C GLU A 365 -10.74 -33.13 -6.81
N SER A 366 -11.51 -32.45 -7.68
CA SER A 366 -11.82 -32.97 -9.04
C SER A 366 -10.60 -33.06 -9.95
N GLN A 367 -9.52 -32.32 -9.68
CA GLN A 367 -8.27 -32.30 -10.46
C GLN A 367 -7.10 -32.99 -9.71
N LYS A 368 -7.36 -33.63 -8.58
CA LYS A 368 -6.34 -34.17 -7.70
C LYS A 368 -5.34 -35.10 -8.40
N GLU A 369 -5.83 -36.04 -9.18
CA GLU A 369 -4.99 -36.97 -9.96
C GLU A 369 -4.04 -36.25 -10.94
N LYS A 370 -4.52 -35.15 -11.58
CA LYS A 370 -3.70 -34.35 -12.48
C LYS A 370 -2.65 -33.55 -11.74
N ILE A 371 -3.02 -33.02 -10.56
CA ILE A 371 -2.11 -32.25 -9.69
C ILE A 371 -1.01 -33.17 -9.16
N GLU A 372 -1.38 -34.36 -8.67
CA GLU A 372 -0.43 -35.38 -8.17
C GLU A 372 0.49 -35.90 -9.27
N ALA A 373 -0.06 -36.16 -10.48
CA ALA A 373 0.75 -36.55 -11.63
C ALA A 373 1.75 -35.47 -12.05
N SER A 374 1.35 -34.19 -11.98
CA SER A 374 2.25 -33.07 -12.29
C SER A 374 3.32 -32.88 -11.20
N ALA A 375 2.98 -33.09 -9.94
CA ALA A 375 3.92 -33.00 -8.82
C ALA A 375 4.95 -34.14 -8.80
N SER A 376 4.61 -35.31 -9.35
CA SER A 376 5.54 -36.45 -9.47
C SER A 376 6.50 -36.33 -10.65
N LEU A 377 6.29 -35.36 -11.55
CA LEU A 377 7.18 -35.06 -12.68
C LEU A 377 8.24 -33.98 -12.36
N CYS A 378 8.14 -33.33 -11.20
CA CYS A 378 9.11 -32.40 -10.64
C CYS A 378 9.95 -33.07 -9.55
#